data_0809a938cc08e1987998bcbdaec4aea6
#
_entry.id   0809a938cc08e1987998bcbdaec4aea6
#
_cell.length_a   1.000
_cell.length_b   1.000
_cell.length_c   1.000
_cell.angle_alpha   90.00
_cell.angle_beta   90.00
_cell.angle_gamma   90.00
#
_symmetry.space_group_name_H-M   'P 1'
#
loop_
_entity.id
_entity.type
_entity.pdbx_description
1 polymer ?
#
loop_
_entity_poly.entity_id
_entity_poly.type
_entity_poly.pdbx_seq_one_letter_code
_entity_poly.pdbx_strand_id
1 'polypeptide(L)'
;MRLKTLSVILTAFFAAFTLLYWVTDDARREAIAAEQDEELLEFGELVFSEDPSELAAAGCARCHGAEGEGGAVPNDPSGRQAPSLRTRTLADKVEAYLRNTGNSYVEVVVRNGGVAVSGDVNSPMPAWGQTLNDQQIEAVVALVESWAVEAAEEAPEEVPDTVEGGRQVFTAAGCAGCHGANLEGGVGPNLQTIGSELVTEGLPVPPADLDQMIADYEEDPALFLERWIRDSWNNYNGGETTQMPQYPPETLSDNNLQALITFLLAQTGE
;
A
#
# COMPACT_ATOMS: atom_id res chain seq x y z
N MET A 1 -42.14 -58.08 -6.77
CA MET A 1 -40.69 -58.00 -6.72
C MET A 1 -40.12 -56.71 -7.39
N ARG A 2 -40.60 -56.33 -8.57
CA ARG A 2 -40.05 -55.21 -9.34
C ARG A 2 -40.15 -53.81 -8.67
N LEU A 3 -41.22 -53.54 -7.93
CA LEU A 3 -41.41 -52.22 -7.29
C LEU A 3 -40.44 -51.99 -6.12
N LYS A 4 -40.22 -53.04 -5.29
CA LYS A 4 -39.25 -52.98 -4.15
C LYS A 4 -37.82 -52.78 -4.66
N THR A 5 -37.45 -53.46 -5.74
CA THR A 5 -36.11 -53.36 -6.37
C THR A 5 -35.92 -51.94 -6.95
N LEU A 6 -36.93 -51.39 -7.62
CA LEU A 6 -36.87 -50.02 -8.15
C LEU A 6 -36.72 -48.97 -7.04
N SER A 7 -37.45 -49.12 -5.93
CA SER A 7 -37.35 -48.23 -4.78
C SER A 7 -35.96 -48.25 -4.16
N VAL A 8 -35.34 -49.42 -3.99
CA VAL A 8 -33.97 -49.53 -3.46
C VAL A 8 -32.96 -48.89 -4.39
N ILE A 9 -33.07 -49.09 -5.69
CA ILE A 9 -32.15 -48.47 -6.68
C ILE A 9 -32.29 -46.91 -6.66
N LEU A 10 -33.52 -46.39 -6.63
CA LEU A 10 -33.76 -44.96 -6.56
C LEU A 10 -33.21 -44.35 -5.26
N THR A 11 -33.44 -45.01 -4.13
CA THR A 11 -32.90 -44.53 -2.83
C THR A 11 -31.35 -44.54 -2.83
N ALA A 12 -30.75 -45.60 -3.35
CA ALA A 12 -29.30 -45.68 -3.47
C ALA A 12 -28.72 -44.64 -4.42
N PHE A 13 -29.39 -44.35 -5.53
CA PHE A 13 -29.02 -43.29 -6.47
C PHE A 13 -29.09 -41.92 -5.82
N PHE A 14 -30.19 -41.59 -5.15
CA PHE A 14 -30.33 -40.29 -4.47
C PHE A 14 -29.32 -40.15 -3.31
N ALA A 15 -29.07 -41.20 -2.55
CA ALA A 15 -28.07 -41.17 -1.49
C ALA A 15 -26.65 -40.95 -2.06
N ALA A 16 -26.29 -41.64 -3.14
CA ALA A 16 -25.00 -41.49 -3.82
C ALA A 16 -24.89 -40.06 -4.45
N PHE A 17 -25.95 -39.57 -5.10
CA PHE A 17 -25.99 -38.22 -5.66
C PHE A 17 -25.83 -37.15 -4.58
N THR A 18 -26.57 -37.28 -3.46
CA THR A 18 -26.45 -36.34 -2.33
C THR A 18 -25.06 -36.34 -1.73
N LEU A 19 -24.46 -37.53 -1.58
CA LEU A 19 -23.12 -37.66 -1.03
C LEU A 19 -22.08 -37.07 -1.98
N LEU A 20 -22.19 -37.32 -3.29
CA LEU A 20 -21.34 -36.72 -4.31
C LEU A 20 -21.48 -35.20 -4.34
N TYR A 21 -22.72 -34.70 -4.30
CA TYR A 21 -23.02 -33.28 -4.24
C TYR A 21 -22.35 -32.63 -3.03
N TRP A 22 -22.48 -33.24 -1.86
CA TRP A 22 -21.90 -32.73 -0.61
C TRP A 22 -20.37 -32.73 -0.60
N VAL A 23 -19.75 -33.79 -1.14
CA VAL A 23 -18.27 -33.89 -1.25
C VAL A 23 -17.70 -32.89 -2.23
N THR A 24 -18.46 -32.50 -3.27
CA THR A 24 -18.01 -31.55 -4.29
C THR A 24 -18.45 -30.11 -4.01
N ASP A 25 -19.25 -29.86 -2.95
CA ASP A 25 -19.85 -28.56 -2.69
C ASP A 25 -18.79 -27.50 -2.35
N ASP A 26 -17.82 -27.85 -1.54
CA ASP A 26 -16.76 -26.90 -1.12
C ASP A 26 -15.91 -26.47 -2.34
N ALA A 27 -15.44 -27.41 -3.14
CA ALA A 27 -14.66 -27.08 -4.35
C ALA A 27 -15.44 -26.24 -5.37
N ARG A 28 -16.76 -26.48 -5.47
CA ARG A 28 -17.62 -25.69 -6.36
C ARG A 28 -17.84 -24.28 -5.82
N ARG A 29 -18.01 -24.14 -4.51
CA ARG A 29 -18.16 -22.81 -3.86
C ARG A 29 -16.89 -21.99 -3.99
N GLU A 30 -15.72 -22.61 -3.78
CA GLU A 30 -14.42 -21.96 -3.98
C GLU A 30 -14.25 -21.50 -5.43
N ALA A 31 -14.62 -22.33 -6.42
CA ALA A 31 -14.54 -21.96 -7.82
C ALA A 31 -15.47 -20.79 -8.18
N ILE A 32 -16.70 -20.77 -7.65
CA ILE A 32 -17.65 -19.67 -7.89
C ILE A 32 -17.14 -18.39 -7.20
N ALA A 33 -16.60 -18.49 -5.98
CA ALA A 33 -16.04 -17.34 -5.28
C ALA A 33 -14.86 -16.75 -6.05
N ALA A 34 -13.93 -17.59 -6.52
CA ALA A 34 -12.79 -17.13 -7.32
C ALA A 34 -13.23 -16.45 -8.64
N GLU A 35 -14.26 -16.95 -9.33
CA GLU A 35 -14.81 -16.31 -10.52
C GLU A 35 -15.43 -14.94 -10.21
N GLN A 36 -16.16 -14.83 -9.09
CA GLN A 36 -16.74 -13.57 -8.64
C GLN A 36 -15.67 -12.54 -8.21
N ASP A 37 -14.62 -12.99 -7.57
CA ASP A 37 -13.49 -12.14 -7.19
C ASP A 37 -12.76 -11.61 -8.44
N GLU A 38 -12.52 -12.46 -9.45
CA GLU A 38 -11.92 -12.06 -10.72
C GLU A 38 -12.77 -11.00 -11.44
N GLU A 39 -14.09 -11.23 -11.58
CA GLU A 39 -15.01 -10.25 -12.18
C GLU A 39 -15.04 -8.91 -11.40
N LEU A 40 -14.93 -8.97 -10.06
CA LEU A 40 -14.90 -7.78 -9.22
C LEU A 40 -13.61 -6.99 -9.45
N LEU A 41 -12.46 -7.66 -9.55
CA LEU A 41 -11.18 -7.02 -9.82
C LEU A 41 -11.14 -6.41 -11.24
N GLU A 42 -11.59 -7.12 -12.27
CA GLU A 42 -11.71 -6.56 -13.63
C GLU A 42 -12.59 -5.30 -13.66
N PHE A 43 -13.71 -5.32 -12.93
CA PHE A 43 -14.55 -4.12 -12.83
C PHE A 43 -13.85 -3.01 -12.05
N GLY A 44 -13.05 -3.35 -11.04
CA GLY A 44 -12.20 -2.42 -10.31
C GLY A 44 -11.19 -1.71 -11.22
N GLU A 45 -10.56 -2.45 -12.14
CA GLU A 45 -9.64 -1.89 -13.15
C GLU A 45 -10.35 -0.88 -14.07
N LEU A 46 -11.56 -1.20 -14.53
CA LEU A 46 -12.35 -0.27 -15.33
C LEU A 46 -12.70 1.01 -14.56
N VAL A 47 -13.07 0.91 -13.28
CA VAL A 47 -13.36 2.07 -12.44
C VAL A 47 -12.09 2.88 -12.17
N PHE A 48 -10.96 2.23 -11.95
CA PHE A 48 -9.67 2.87 -11.68
C PHE A 48 -9.10 3.59 -12.91
N SER A 49 -9.41 3.11 -14.12
CA SER A 49 -8.92 3.61 -15.40
C SER A 49 -9.12 5.12 -15.57
N GLU A 50 -8.23 5.72 -16.36
CA GLU A 50 -8.37 7.12 -16.83
C GLU A 50 -8.94 7.21 -18.26
N ASP A 51 -9.25 6.09 -18.93
CA ASP A 51 -9.73 6.10 -20.30
C ASP A 51 -11.15 6.70 -20.39
N PRO A 52 -11.31 7.87 -21.03
CA PRO A 52 -12.61 8.52 -21.11
C PRO A 52 -13.62 7.78 -22.00
N SER A 53 -13.20 6.76 -22.73
CA SER A 53 -14.10 5.89 -23.50
C SER A 53 -14.81 4.86 -22.62
N GLU A 54 -14.33 4.61 -21.41
CA GLU A 54 -14.94 3.71 -20.45
C GLU A 54 -15.93 4.45 -19.56
N LEU A 55 -17.20 4.07 -19.65
CA LEU A 55 -18.29 4.71 -18.91
C LEU A 55 -18.17 4.58 -17.38
N ALA A 56 -17.43 3.59 -16.90
CA ALA A 56 -17.21 3.35 -15.48
C ALA A 56 -15.99 4.10 -14.92
N ALA A 57 -15.10 4.61 -15.78
CA ALA A 57 -13.82 5.18 -15.37
C ALA A 57 -13.97 6.39 -14.43
N ALA A 58 -13.37 6.31 -13.25
CA ALA A 58 -13.29 7.40 -12.29
C ALA A 58 -12.01 8.24 -12.45
N GLY A 59 -11.00 7.71 -13.14
CA GLY A 59 -9.73 8.38 -13.42
C GLY A 59 -8.76 8.37 -12.25
N CYS A 60 -8.82 7.39 -11.38
CA CYS A 60 -7.88 7.21 -10.26
C CYS A 60 -6.43 7.07 -10.75
N ALA A 61 -6.26 6.35 -11.87
CA ALA A 61 -4.98 6.13 -12.55
C ALA A 61 -4.25 7.42 -12.93
N ARG A 62 -4.99 8.52 -13.15
CA ARG A 62 -4.41 9.83 -13.49
C ARG A 62 -3.42 10.36 -12.44
N CYS A 63 -3.66 10.02 -11.18
CA CYS A 63 -2.83 10.43 -10.05
C CYS A 63 -1.99 9.26 -9.53
N HIS A 64 -2.62 8.08 -9.42
CA HIS A 64 -1.99 6.92 -8.80
C HIS A 64 -1.20 6.02 -9.77
N GLY A 65 -1.14 6.41 -11.06
CA GLY A 65 -0.54 5.57 -12.11
C GLY A 65 -1.48 4.45 -12.56
N ALA A 66 -1.22 3.90 -13.77
CA ALA A 66 -2.12 2.93 -14.39
C ALA A 66 -2.21 1.61 -13.61
N GLU A 67 -1.12 1.25 -12.92
CA GLU A 67 -1.01 0.03 -12.12
C GLU A 67 -0.95 0.33 -10.61
N GLY A 68 -1.31 1.54 -10.19
CA GLY A 68 -1.28 1.95 -8.78
C GLY A 68 0.11 2.27 -8.22
N GLU A 69 1.09 2.51 -9.08
CA GLU A 69 2.49 2.78 -8.73
C GLU A 69 2.73 4.14 -8.09
N GLY A 70 1.72 5.02 -8.11
CA GLY A 70 1.81 6.40 -7.66
C GLY A 70 2.26 7.34 -8.76
N GLY A 71 2.25 8.65 -8.48
CA GLY A 71 2.67 9.62 -9.49
C GLY A 71 2.37 11.06 -9.12
N ALA A 72 2.77 12.00 -9.99
CA ALA A 72 2.50 13.41 -9.80
C ALA A 72 1.01 13.73 -9.92
N VAL A 73 0.47 14.48 -8.97
CA VAL A 73 -0.91 14.96 -9.05
C VAL A 73 -1.03 16.02 -10.15
N PRO A 74 -1.84 15.78 -11.21
CA PRO A 74 -1.95 16.69 -12.32
C PRO A 74 -2.46 18.06 -11.90
N ASN A 75 -1.81 19.12 -12.40
CA ASN A 75 -2.17 20.52 -12.15
C ASN A 75 -2.13 20.93 -10.66
N ASP A 76 -1.45 20.20 -9.80
CA ASP A 76 -1.20 20.64 -8.43
C ASP A 76 0.00 21.61 -8.39
N PRO A 77 -0.23 22.90 -8.07
CA PRO A 77 0.86 23.89 -8.03
C PRO A 77 1.87 23.63 -6.92
N SER A 78 1.52 22.78 -5.95
CA SER A 78 2.42 22.38 -4.86
C SER A 78 3.31 21.18 -5.23
N GLY A 79 3.13 20.58 -6.42
CA GLY A 79 3.92 19.44 -6.89
C GLY A 79 3.73 18.14 -6.08
N ARG A 80 2.58 18.00 -5.39
CA ARG A 80 2.32 16.81 -4.56
C ARG A 80 2.28 15.54 -5.41
N GLN A 81 2.69 14.46 -4.77
CA GLN A 81 2.64 13.11 -5.35
C GLN A 81 1.47 12.33 -4.76
N ALA A 82 0.77 11.57 -5.58
CA ALA A 82 -0.14 10.55 -5.11
C ALA A 82 0.68 9.30 -4.70
N PRO A 83 0.38 8.70 -3.55
CA PRO A 83 1.16 7.56 -3.08
C PRO A 83 0.97 6.33 -3.97
N SER A 84 1.99 5.46 -4.03
CA SER A 84 1.82 4.12 -4.56
C SER A 84 0.80 3.34 -3.70
N LEU A 85 -0.05 2.60 -4.39
CA LEU A 85 -1.06 1.72 -3.79
C LEU A 85 -0.56 0.26 -3.68
N ARG A 86 0.61 -0.02 -4.28
CA ARG A 86 1.30 -1.31 -4.23
C ARG A 86 2.40 -1.27 -3.17
N THR A 87 2.01 -1.18 -1.90
CA THR A 87 2.98 -1.12 -0.82
C THR A 87 2.56 -1.96 0.38
N ARG A 88 3.52 -2.62 1.00
CA ARG A 88 3.32 -3.30 2.28
C ARG A 88 2.75 -2.35 3.34
N THR A 89 3.21 -1.10 3.37
CA THR A 89 2.70 -0.08 4.30
C THR A 89 1.18 0.13 4.13
N LEU A 90 0.65 0.05 2.91
CA LEU A 90 -0.79 0.11 2.70
C LEU A 90 -1.48 -1.14 3.23
N ALA A 91 -0.93 -2.34 2.99
CA ALA A 91 -1.46 -3.58 3.53
C ALA A 91 -1.53 -3.56 5.07
N ASP A 92 -0.47 -3.12 5.72
CA ASP A 92 -0.41 -2.99 7.18
C ASP A 92 -1.46 -1.99 7.71
N LYS A 93 -1.69 -0.87 7.01
CA LYS A 93 -2.75 0.09 7.35
C LYS A 93 -4.14 -0.50 7.17
N VAL A 94 -4.38 -1.23 6.09
CA VAL A 94 -5.65 -1.92 5.82
C VAL A 94 -5.94 -2.90 6.95
N GLU A 95 -4.98 -3.76 7.29
CA GLU A 95 -5.13 -4.75 8.36
C GLU A 95 -5.35 -4.09 9.73
N ALA A 96 -4.52 -3.11 10.09
CA ALA A 96 -4.63 -2.41 11.36
C ALA A 96 -5.96 -1.66 11.51
N TYR A 97 -6.41 -1.00 10.44
CA TYR A 97 -7.66 -0.25 10.46
C TYR A 97 -8.87 -1.18 10.56
N LEU A 98 -8.88 -2.27 9.79
CA LEU A 98 -9.91 -3.30 9.85
C LEU A 98 -10.00 -3.91 11.26
N ARG A 99 -8.87 -4.27 11.86
CA ARG A 99 -8.79 -4.82 13.23
C ARG A 99 -9.36 -3.87 14.28
N ASN A 100 -9.10 -2.56 14.14
CA ASN A 100 -9.49 -1.57 15.13
C ASN A 100 -10.91 -1.05 14.96
N THR A 101 -11.43 -0.99 13.74
CA THR A 101 -12.72 -0.33 13.42
C THR A 101 -13.75 -1.26 12.82
N GLY A 102 -13.34 -2.41 12.27
CA GLY A 102 -14.20 -3.30 11.49
C GLY A 102 -14.53 -2.79 10.09
N ASN A 103 -13.87 -1.70 9.61
CA ASN A 103 -14.10 -1.09 8.30
C ASN A 103 -12.84 -1.18 7.44
N SER A 104 -13.01 -1.13 6.11
CA SER A 104 -11.88 -0.98 5.19
C SER A 104 -11.28 0.42 5.25
N TYR A 105 -9.95 0.50 5.39
CA TYR A 105 -9.21 1.76 5.31
C TYR A 105 -9.35 2.40 3.93
N VAL A 106 -9.21 1.60 2.86
CA VAL A 106 -9.30 2.08 1.47
C VAL A 106 -10.70 2.60 1.18
N GLU A 107 -11.75 1.91 1.65
CA GLU A 107 -13.13 2.39 1.49
C GLU A 107 -13.35 3.76 2.12
N VAL A 108 -12.85 3.97 3.33
CA VAL A 108 -12.97 5.27 4.03
C VAL A 108 -12.28 6.36 3.24
N VAL A 109 -11.08 6.11 2.70
CA VAL A 109 -10.33 7.10 1.88
C VAL A 109 -11.06 7.37 0.57
N VAL A 110 -11.52 6.35 -0.13
CA VAL A 110 -12.25 6.51 -1.41
C VAL A 110 -13.55 7.28 -1.18
N ARG A 111 -14.35 6.91 -0.20
CA ARG A 111 -15.63 7.58 0.05
C ARG A 111 -15.48 9.03 0.48
N ASN A 112 -14.52 9.33 1.33
CA ASN A 112 -14.45 10.63 2.03
C ASN A 112 -13.27 11.50 1.56
N GLY A 113 -12.44 11.01 0.65
CA GLY A 113 -11.25 11.69 0.16
C GLY A 113 -10.06 11.62 1.13
N GLY A 114 -8.93 12.13 0.70
CA GLY A 114 -7.70 12.09 1.47
C GLY A 114 -7.77 12.87 2.79
N VAL A 115 -8.67 13.84 2.91
CA VAL A 115 -8.91 14.60 4.16
C VAL A 115 -9.33 13.69 5.32
N ALA A 116 -10.00 12.57 5.04
CA ALA A 116 -10.49 11.65 6.08
C ALA A 116 -9.37 10.99 6.89
N VAL A 117 -8.18 10.88 6.32
CA VAL A 117 -7.04 10.20 6.92
C VAL A 117 -5.85 11.13 7.19
N SER A 118 -5.70 12.21 6.43
CA SER A 118 -4.64 13.21 6.62
C SER A 118 -5.06 14.39 7.49
N GLY A 119 -6.36 14.65 7.61
CA GLY A 119 -6.88 15.89 8.19
C GLY A 119 -6.63 17.15 7.34
N ASP A 120 -5.89 17.04 6.23
CA ASP A 120 -5.63 18.16 5.31
C ASP A 120 -6.84 18.42 4.44
N VAL A 121 -7.50 19.56 4.68
CA VAL A 121 -8.66 20.02 3.91
C VAL A 121 -8.32 20.35 2.45
N ASN A 122 -7.04 20.51 2.13
CA ASN A 122 -6.55 20.75 0.78
C ASN A 122 -6.03 19.49 0.11
N SER A 123 -6.29 18.29 0.69
CA SER A 123 -5.90 17.04 0.08
C SER A 123 -6.38 16.96 -1.38
N PRO A 124 -5.50 16.65 -2.35
CA PRO A 124 -5.88 16.56 -3.76
C PRO A 124 -6.75 15.32 -4.06
N MET A 125 -6.77 14.32 -3.18
CA MET A 125 -7.63 13.14 -3.33
C MET A 125 -9.09 13.52 -3.05
N PRO A 126 -9.98 13.51 -4.05
CA PRO A 126 -11.38 13.90 -3.88
C PRO A 126 -12.18 12.82 -3.13
N ALA A 127 -13.34 13.21 -2.59
CA ALA A 127 -14.31 12.30 -2.01
C ALA A 127 -15.20 11.72 -3.12
N TRP A 128 -15.18 10.42 -3.30
CA TRP A 128 -15.91 9.72 -4.36
C TRP A 128 -17.27 9.18 -3.91
N GLY A 129 -17.58 9.19 -2.61
CA GLY A 129 -18.80 8.59 -2.05
C GLY A 129 -20.12 9.16 -2.55
N GLN A 130 -20.10 10.31 -3.26
CA GLN A 130 -21.30 10.89 -3.88
C GLN A 130 -21.31 10.78 -5.42
N THR A 131 -20.19 10.36 -6.00
CA THR A 131 -20.00 10.29 -7.46
C THR A 131 -20.06 8.86 -7.96
N LEU A 132 -19.45 7.93 -7.20
CA LEU A 132 -19.46 6.50 -7.48
C LEU A 132 -20.59 5.83 -6.72
N ASN A 133 -21.21 4.83 -7.32
CA ASN A 133 -22.16 3.95 -6.64
C ASN A 133 -21.40 2.91 -5.77
N ASP A 134 -22.15 2.21 -4.90
CA ASP A 134 -21.54 1.27 -3.96
C ASP A 134 -20.80 0.12 -4.66
N GLN A 135 -21.28 -0.37 -5.80
CA GLN A 135 -20.64 -1.44 -6.56
C GLN A 135 -19.30 -0.98 -7.17
N GLN A 136 -19.24 0.26 -7.68
CA GLN A 136 -17.99 0.84 -8.18
C GLN A 136 -16.96 1.05 -7.04
N ILE A 137 -17.43 1.51 -5.88
CA ILE A 137 -16.57 1.68 -4.71
C ILE A 137 -16.05 0.32 -4.23
N GLU A 138 -16.93 -0.69 -4.11
CA GLU A 138 -16.54 -2.04 -3.71
C GLU A 138 -15.47 -2.61 -4.65
N ALA A 139 -15.66 -2.46 -5.97
CA ALA A 139 -14.73 -2.97 -6.96
C ALA A 139 -13.35 -2.29 -6.90
N VAL A 140 -13.30 -0.96 -6.84
CA VAL A 140 -12.01 -0.24 -6.76
C VAL A 140 -11.32 -0.47 -5.40
N VAL A 141 -12.06 -0.66 -4.32
CA VAL A 141 -11.51 -1.02 -3.00
C VAL A 141 -10.89 -2.41 -3.05
N ALA A 142 -11.60 -3.40 -3.59
CA ALA A 142 -11.09 -4.75 -3.76
C ALA A 142 -9.80 -4.78 -4.59
N LEU A 143 -9.75 -4.03 -5.70
CA LEU A 143 -8.56 -3.92 -6.53
C LEU A 143 -7.37 -3.33 -5.76
N VAL A 144 -7.56 -2.21 -5.07
CA VAL A 144 -6.48 -1.55 -4.32
C VAL A 144 -6.00 -2.42 -3.15
N GLU A 145 -6.91 -3.10 -2.45
CA GLU A 145 -6.55 -4.02 -1.37
C GLU A 145 -5.82 -5.26 -1.91
N SER A 146 -6.18 -5.79 -3.09
CA SER A 146 -5.46 -6.89 -3.72
C SER A 146 -4.02 -6.50 -4.07
N TRP A 147 -3.80 -5.30 -4.62
CA TRP A 147 -2.46 -4.79 -4.89
C TRP A 147 -1.62 -4.60 -3.64
N ALA A 148 -2.23 -4.16 -2.53
CA ALA A 148 -1.53 -4.00 -1.27
C ALA A 148 -1.12 -5.38 -0.69
N VAL A 149 -2.00 -6.38 -0.76
CA VAL A 149 -1.72 -7.75 -0.33
C VAL A 149 -0.61 -8.37 -1.18
N GLU A 150 -0.70 -8.26 -2.51
CA GLU A 150 0.33 -8.74 -3.44
C GLU A 150 1.70 -8.12 -3.10
N ALA A 151 1.76 -6.81 -2.91
CA ALA A 151 2.99 -6.12 -2.53
C ALA A 151 3.52 -6.52 -1.13
N ALA A 152 2.64 -6.95 -0.23
CA ALA A 152 3.05 -7.45 1.09
C ALA A 152 3.60 -8.89 1.03
N GLU A 153 3.06 -9.70 0.11
CA GLU A 153 3.56 -11.07 -0.15
C GLU A 153 4.87 -11.05 -0.92
N GLU A 154 5.03 -10.09 -1.83
CA GLU A 154 6.28 -9.81 -2.55
C GLU A 154 7.31 -9.04 -1.70
N ALA A 155 7.16 -9.04 -0.36
CA ALA A 155 8.12 -8.41 0.53
C ALA A 155 9.55 -8.79 0.10
N PRO A 156 10.45 -7.82 -0.09
CA PRO A 156 11.71 -8.05 -0.75
C PRO A 156 12.45 -9.19 -0.08
N GLU A 157 12.81 -10.22 -0.86
CA GLU A 157 13.82 -11.18 -0.44
C GLU A 157 15.01 -10.40 0.15
N GLU A 158 15.71 -11.02 1.11
CA GLU A 158 16.92 -10.44 1.66
C GLU A 158 17.87 -10.04 0.52
N VAL A 159 18.08 -8.75 0.34
CA VAL A 159 18.96 -8.25 -0.71
C VAL A 159 20.40 -8.13 -0.19
N PRO A 160 21.41 -8.18 -1.07
CA PRO A 160 22.78 -7.90 -0.69
C PRO A 160 22.93 -6.47 -0.14
N ASP A 161 23.78 -6.29 0.89
CA ASP A 161 24.17 -4.97 1.39
C ASP A 161 25.03 -4.23 0.35
N THR A 162 24.37 -3.66 -0.62
CA THR A 162 24.97 -2.90 -1.72
C THR A 162 24.06 -1.72 -2.09
N VAL A 163 24.59 -0.73 -2.76
CA VAL A 163 23.81 0.43 -3.25
C VAL A 163 22.63 -0.02 -4.14
N GLU A 164 22.85 -1.03 -4.99
CA GLU A 164 21.78 -1.56 -5.84
C GLU A 164 20.73 -2.34 -5.05
N GLY A 165 21.15 -3.17 -4.08
CA GLY A 165 20.22 -3.86 -3.18
C GLY A 165 19.39 -2.86 -2.37
N GLY A 166 20.02 -1.81 -1.84
CA GLY A 166 19.30 -0.75 -1.13
C GLY A 166 18.34 0.05 -2.00
N ARG A 167 18.66 0.25 -3.28
CA ARG A 167 17.73 0.85 -4.26
C ARG A 167 16.49 -0.03 -4.47
N GLN A 168 16.66 -1.35 -4.55
CA GLN A 168 15.55 -2.29 -4.64
C GLN A 168 14.66 -2.19 -3.40
N VAL A 169 15.27 -2.17 -2.20
CA VAL A 169 14.53 -1.98 -0.94
C VAL A 169 13.79 -0.65 -0.92
N PHE A 170 14.43 0.46 -1.32
CA PHE A 170 13.82 1.79 -1.38
C PHE A 170 12.52 1.80 -2.22
N THR A 171 12.54 1.08 -3.34
CA THR A 171 11.37 0.96 -4.21
C THR A 171 10.32 0.02 -3.59
N ALA A 172 10.72 -1.19 -3.19
CA ALA A 172 9.81 -2.22 -2.70
C ALA A 172 9.16 -1.87 -1.34
N ALA A 173 9.89 -1.15 -0.46
CA ALA A 173 9.34 -0.66 0.81
C ALA A 173 8.45 0.59 0.64
N GLY A 174 8.28 1.10 -0.58
CA GLY A 174 7.41 2.23 -0.89
C GLY A 174 7.98 3.61 -0.54
N CYS A 175 9.28 3.71 -0.23
CA CYS A 175 9.94 4.99 0.11
C CYS A 175 9.86 5.98 -1.05
N ALA A 176 9.97 5.47 -2.30
CA ALA A 176 9.86 6.25 -3.52
C ALA A 176 8.54 7.02 -3.64
N GLY A 177 7.44 6.50 -3.06
CA GLY A 177 6.13 7.15 -3.08
C GLY A 177 6.08 8.51 -2.38
N CYS A 178 6.97 8.74 -1.42
CA CYS A 178 7.07 10.02 -0.71
C CYS A 178 8.32 10.80 -1.10
N HIS A 179 9.46 10.11 -1.28
CA HIS A 179 10.74 10.75 -1.54
C HIS A 179 11.11 10.88 -3.02
N GLY A 180 10.22 10.44 -3.94
CA GLY A 180 10.45 10.42 -5.37
C GLY A 180 11.29 9.22 -5.82
N ALA A 181 11.11 8.75 -7.06
CA ALA A 181 11.79 7.57 -7.59
C ALA A 181 13.32 7.76 -7.71
N ASN A 182 13.77 9.01 -7.87
CA ASN A 182 15.18 9.40 -7.90
C ASN A 182 15.57 10.25 -6.67
N LEU A 183 14.88 10.07 -5.55
CA LEU A 183 15.08 10.79 -4.27
C LEU A 183 14.88 12.31 -4.37
N GLU A 184 14.25 12.83 -5.42
CA GLU A 184 14.03 14.25 -5.68
C GLU A 184 13.07 14.92 -4.69
N GLY A 185 12.44 14.14 -3.82
CA GLY A 185 11.43 14.63 -2.87
C GLY A 185 10.01 14.60 -3.44
N GLY A 186 9.09 15.09 -2.64
CA GLY A 186 7.66 15.13 -2.94
C GLY A 186 6.87 15.42 -1.68
N VAL A 187 6.15 14.44 -1.16
CA VAL A 187 5.54 14.50 0.19
C VAL A 187 6.64 14.49 1.26
N GLY A 188 7.68 13.66 1.06
CA GLY A 188 8.88 13.64 1.87
C GLY A 188 9.97 14.56 1.33
N PRO A 189 11.01 14.85 2.12
CA PRO A 189 12.14 15.67 1.68
C PRO A 189 12.92 15.04 0.53
N ASN A 190 13.64 15.88 -0.22
CA ASN A 190 14.64 15.44 -1.17
C ASN A 190 15.81 14.76 -0.44
N LEU A 191 16.17 13.55 -0.85
CA LEU A 191 17.23 12.75 -0.22
C LEU A 191 18.48 12.61 -1.07
N GLN A 192 18.61 13.38 -2.15
CA GLN A 192 19.75 13.28 -3.09
C GLN A 192 21.10 13.65 -2.47
N THR A 193 21.11 14.35 -1.35
CA THR A 193 22.31 14.75 -0.61
C THR A 193 22.42 14.10 0.79
N ILE A 194 21.50 13.18 1.14
CA ILE A 194 21.41 12.63 2.49
C ILE A 194 22.68 11.89 2.93
N GLY A 195 23.52 11.46 2.05
CA GLY A 195 24.80 10.83 2.36
C GLY A 195 25.93 11.83 2.69
N SER A 196 25.75 13.12 2.38
CA SER A 196 26.74 14.18 2.66
C SER A 196 26.28 15.19 3.71
N GLU A 197 24.97 15.37 3.86
CA GLU A 197 24.39 16.32 4.81
C GLU A 197 22.99 15.88 5.26
N LEU A 198 22.63 16.19 6.50
CA LEU A 198 21.27 15.96 6.98
C LEU A 198 20.29 16.92 6.27
N VAL A 199 19.29 16.34 5.61
CA VAL A 199 18.26 17.13 4.93
C VAL A 199 17.19 17.56 5.93
N THR A 200 17.21 18.83 6.32
CA THR A 200 16.22 19.44 7.22
C THR A 200 15.24 20.36 6.47
N GLU A 201 15.58 20.73 5.25
CA GLU A 201 14.78 21.61 4.41
C GLU A 201 13.61 20.82 3.79
N GLY A 202 12.42 21.41 3.78
CA GLY A 202 11.22 20.76 3.24
C GLY A 202 10.52 19.80 4.21
N LEU A 203 10.96 19.70 5.47
CA LEU A 203 10.19 19.02 6.50
C LEU A 203 8.90 19.80 6.74
N PRO A 204 7.71 19.19 6.60
CA PRO A 204 6.43 19.88 6.75
C PRO A 204 6.20 20.39 8.17
N VAL A 205 6.77 19.70 9.15
CA VAL A 205 6.85 20.13 10.56
C VAL A 205 8.24 19.76 11.07
N PRO A 206 9.04 20.72 11.58
CA PRO A 206 10.32 20.38 12.19
C PRO A 206 10.10 19.43 13.36
N PRO A 207 10.90 18.35 13.48
CA PRO A 207 10.86 17.48 14.65
C PRO A 207 11.08 18.26 15.95
N ALA A 208 10.45 17.82 17.05
CA ALA A 208 10.62 18.45 18.35
C ALA A 208 12.10 18.46 18.81
N ASP A 209 12.84 17.43 18.41
CA ASP A 209 14.22 17.19 18.79
C ASP A 209 15.22 17.45 17.64
N LEU A 210 15.01 18.53 16.85
CA LEU A 210 15.82 18.84 15.67
C LEU A 210 17.33 18.97 15.99
N ASP A 211 17.67 19.62 17.10
CA ASP A 211 19.08 19.77 17.52
C ASP A 211 19.71 18.41 17.81
N GLN A 212 18.93 17.47 18.39
CA GLN A 212 19.38 16.11 18.65
C GLN A 212 19.55 15.32 17.33
N MET A 213 18.66 15.50 16.36
CA MET A 213 18.78 14.89 15.04
C MET A 213 20.10 15.29 14.36
N ILE A 214 20.40 16.59 14.40
CA ILE A 214 21.63 17.12 13.77
C ILE A 214 22.85 16.51 14.46
N ALA A 215 22.89 16.50 15.79
CA ALA A 215 24.01 15.94 16.55
C ALA A 215 24.20 14.43 16.29
N ASP A 216 23.12 13.65 16.30
CA ASP A 216 23.17 12.20 16.04
C ASP A 216 23.63 11.89 14.61
N TYR A 217 23.17 12.69 13.61
CA TYR A 217 23.60 12.52 12.24
C TYR A 217 25.08 12.87 12.05
N GLU A 218 25.58 13.94 12.67
CA GLU A 218 27.01 14.33 12.62
C GLU A 218 27.91 13.29 13.32
N GLU A 219 27.41 12.62 14.35
CA GLU A 219 28.15 11.58 15.06
C GLU A 219 28.19 10.26 14.29
N ASP A 220 27.03 9.77 13.84
CA ASP A 220 26.89 8.51 13.08
C ASP A 220 25.69 8.56 12.14
N PRO A 221 25.87 8.94 10.86
CA PRO A 221 24.78 9.02 9.89
C PRO A 221 24.04 7.69 9.69
N ALA A 222 24.73 6.54 9.79
CA ALA A 222 24.10 5.25 9.60
C ALA A 222 23.17 4.91 10.77
N LEU A 223 23.64 5.10 12.00
CA LEU A 223 22.84 4.89 13.20
C LEU A 223 21.66 5.87 13.28
N PHE A 224 21.87 7.13 12.85
CA PHE A 224 20.80 8.10 12.75
C PHE A 224 19.71 7.62 11.79
N LEU A 225 20.07 7.20 10.56
CA LEU A 225 19.12 6.70 9.55
C LEU A 225 18.40 5.45 10.05
N GLU A 226 19.07 4.54 10.72
CA GLU A 226 18.44 3.39 11.35
C GLU A 226 17.35 3.82 12.33
N ARG A 227 17.69 4.70 13.30
CA ARG A 227 16.73 5.20 14.30
C ARG A 227 15.57 5.97 13.68
N TRP A 228 15.84 6.77 12.65
CA TRP A 228 14.83 7.54 11.95
C TRP A 228 13.86 6.65 11.19
N ILE A 229 14.36 5.68 10.43
CA ILE A 229 13.54 4.77 9.64
C ILE A 229 12.74 3.83 10.54
N ARG A 230 13.36 3.30 11.59
CA ARG A 230 12.69 2.40 12.55
C ARG A 230 11.57 3.08 13.30
N ASP A 231 11.83 4.22 13.89
CA ASP A 231 10.88 4.90 14.77
C ASP A 231 11.25 6.38 14.98
N SER A 232 11.05 7.20 13.94
CA SER A 232 11.29 8.64 14.02
C SER A 232 10.44 9.33 15.09
N TRP A 233 9.24 8.79 15.37
CA TRP A 233 8.29 9.40 16.29
C TRP A 233 8.81 9.42 17.73
N ASN A 234 9.24 8.26 18.21
CA ASN A 234 9.77 8.14 19.57
C ASN A 234 11.20 8.64 19.69
N ASN A 235 12.02 8.52 18.64
CA ASN A 235 13.41 8.92 18.70
C ASN A 235 13.61 10.44 18.59
N TYR A 236 12.78 11.15 17.78
CA TYR A 236 13.05 12.55 17.44
C TYR A 236 11.83 13.47 17.46
N ASN A 237 10.66 13.00 17.87
CA ASN A 237 9.44 13.82 17.88
C ASN A 237 8.60 13.66 19.17
N GLY A 238 9.22 13.25 20.27
CA GLY A 238 8.55 13.14 21.58
C GLY A 238 7.38 12.18 21.60
N GLY A 239 7.30 11.21 20.65
CA GLY A 239 6.19 10.28 20.47
C GLY A 239 5.03 10.84 19.65
N GLU A 240 5.12 12.08 19.17
CA GLU A 240 4.13 12.63 18.23
C GLU A 240 4.39 12.11 16.81
N THR A 241 3.32 11.77 16.10
CA THR A 241 3.41 11.18 14.75
C THR A 241 4.08 12.13 13.76
N THR A 242 5.04 11.62 12.99
CA THR A 242 5.56 12.26 11.79
C THR A 242 4.78 11.79 10.55
N GLN A 243 4.99 12.41 9.40
CA GLN A 243 4.40 11.91 8.14
C GLN A 243 5.11 10.66 7.63
N MET A 244 6.35 10.41 8.07
CA MET A 244 7.08 9.20 7.72
C MET A 244 6.55 8.01 8.54
N PRO A 245 6.15 6.90 7.90
CA PRO A 245 5.74 5.70 8.61
C PRO A 245 6.92 5.05 9.33
N GLN A 246 6.62 4.28 10.36
CA GLN A 246 7.60 3.44 11.06
C GLN A 246 7.82 2.14 10.30
N TYR A 247 9.06 1.66 10.27
CA TYR A 247 9.44 0.39 9.64
C TYR A 247 10.07 -0.56 10.67
N PRO A 248 9.26 -1.25 11.49
CA PRO A 248 9.77 -2.22 12.45
C PRO A 248 10.38 -3.44 11.74
N PRO A 249 11.17 -4.30 12.44
CA PRO A 249 11.88 -5.42 11.82
C PRO A 249 10.98 -6.43 11.06
N GLU A 250 9.72 -6.54 11.45
CA GLU A 250 8.72 -7.38 10.77
C GLU A 250 8.27 -6.84 9.42
N THR A 251 8.39 -5.52 9.17
CA THR A 251 8.07 -4.88 7.90
C THR A 251 9.31 -4.62 7.03
N LEU A 252 10.44 -4.37 7.66
CA LEU A 252 11.72 -4.15 6.99
C LEU A 252 12.82 -4.86 7.81
N SER A 253 13.31 -6.00 7.33
CA SER A 253 14.34 -6.78 8.04
C SER A 253 15.61 -5.95 8.30
N ASP A 254 16.43 -6.35 9.27
CA ASP A 254 17.66 -5.65 9.59
C ASP A 254 18.64 -5.65 8.41
N ASN A 255 18.72 -6.74 7.64
CA ASN A 255 19.57 -6.82 6.45
C ASN A 255 19.10 -5.86 5.35
N ASN A 256 17.80 -5.83 5.07
CA ASN A 256 17.22 -4.91 4.09
C ASN A 256 17.34 -3.45 4.54
N LEU A 257 17.19 -3.16 5.83
CA LEU A 257 17.45 -1.82 6.36
C LEU A 257 18.92 -1.42 6.17
N GLN A 258 19.85 -2.33 6.44
CA GLN A 258 21.27 -2.07 6.23
C GLN A 258 21.59 -1.76 4.76
N ALA A 259 21.05 -2.54 3.82
CA ALA A 259 21.18 -2.26 2.39
C ALA A 259 20.57 -0.90 2.02
N LEU A 260 19.40 -0.57 2.56
CA LEU A 260 18.76 0.73 2.35
C LEU A 260 19.63 1.89 2.85
N ILE A 261 20.21 1.77 4.05
CA ILE A 261 21.13 2.76 4.61
C ILE A 261 22.37 2.91 3.72
N THR A 262 22.96 1.82 3.24
CA THR A 262 24.08 1.82 2.29
C THR A 262 23.73 2.60 1.02
N PHE A 263 22.51 2.41 0.49
CA PHE A 263 22.04 3.16 -0.68
C PHE A 263 21.86 4.65 -0.38
N LEU A 264 21.24 5.00 0.74
CA LEU A 264 20.99 6.39 1.12
C LEU A 264 22.30 7.14 1.39
N LEU A 265 23.26 6.53 2.08
CA LEU A 265 24.57 7.14 2.34
C LEU A 265 25.44 7.31 1.07
N ALA A 266 25.13 6.62 -0.02
CA ALA A 266 25.77 6.83 -1.31
C ALA A 266 25.23 8.07 -2.06
N GLN A 267 24.19 8.73 -1.57
CA GLN A 267 23.60 9.91 -2.21
C GLN A 267 24.30 11.20 -1.77
N THR A 268 25.23 11.67 -2.56
CA THR A 268 26.09 12.85 -2.23
C THR A 268 25.79 14.09 -3.05
N GLY A 269 24.77 14.06 -3.90
CA GLY A 269 24.36 15.19 -4.73
C GLY A 269 25.19 15.41 -5.99
N GLU A 270 26.05 14.42 -6.38
CA GLU A 270 26.88 14.47 -7.59
C GLU A 270 26.16 13.93 -8.83
#